data_df8361200d3d784d1e881bcd69a4db27
#
_entry.id   df8361200d3d784d1e881bcd69a4db27
#
_cell.length_a   1.000
_cell.length_b   1.000
_cell.length_c   1.000
_cell.angle_alpha   90.00
_cell.angle_beta   90.00
_cell.angle_gamma   90.00
#
_symmetry.space_group_name_H-M   'P 1'
#
loop_
_entity.id
_entity.type
_entity.pdbx_description
1 polymer ?
#
loop_
_entity_poly.entity_id
_entity_poly.type
_entity_poly.pdbx_seq_one_letter_code
_entity_poly.pdbx_strand_id
1 'polypeptide(L)'
;MRGIRWTTTAFLLLTAAPGLAQSANQSAASAADDAFGTSVGNERVGLYNPDSARGFSPVTAGNLRLDGLYIDRPPDFSQRLISGSNIRVGLTAQGFPFAAPTGIADFALRRAGSDPALNATLEVGPYTARRFALDGQTPLTSSISLGAGLDYGREDQPNGTKDYYYTFTIAPVWRPRDGIEVMPFYSRYYWKGWSGQPLYFVAGDFLPPRIRRHENPRQSWAGEVGVAPTFGIHSRASLGPWLLQAGLFKSGFEIEGSAVELFQNVDRDGMGDRQIIELGHRRTWSVSGEMRVSRQFDEGKRRHTLMLNLRGRDRQRRYGGGVTLAFGRVPVDQKGPIPEPDFDLGPPSHDHIRQANVGAGYDLKWLGVGQLSLGIQKVSYRKQAERPGVQLPTSRSNPWLVNAAINVEASKSLVFYGSYSTGLEESPVAPAVASNSGFAPPAILTKQYDAGLRYVISPNVRLVAGVYQIEKPYYGLNASQLFTNLGTIRNRGIELSLTGTIAPGLNIVVGTVLMDATLSGEAVEQGLVGKRPVGSSRRTSFANIEYQLPGAAGVTAVVGYGGRGRTIANRMNSSTIDPANSFSLGARYRFDLGGKPTSIFARVANLTDEYSYQMSGEGLYYSPGRRFIMTLTSDL
;
A
#
# COMPACT_ATOMS: atom_id res chain seq x y z
N MET A 1 48.65 7.55 -25.71
CA MET A 1 47.65 6.50 -25.40
C MET A 1 47.44 6.45 -23.89
N ARG A 2 46.46 7.16 -23.38
CA ARG A 2 46.06 7.11 -21.95
C ARG A 2 44.77 6.32 -21.87
N GLY A 3 44.84 5.14 -21.23
CA GLY A 3 43.72 4.25 -21.04
C GLY A 3 42.66 4.87 -20.15
N ILE A 4 41.45 5.05 -20.67
CA ILE A 4 40.24 5.43 -19.95
C ILE A 4 39.79 4.19 -19.17
N ARG A 5 39.98 4.20 -17.86
CA ARG A 5 39.40 3.19 -16.97
C ARG A 5 37.88 3.43 -16.92
N TRP A 6 37.14 2.50 -17.46
CA TRP A 6 35.67 2.44 -17.33
C TRP A 6 35.32 2.07 -15.92
N THR A 7 34.88 3.08 -15.15
CA THR A 7 34.14 2.78 -13.93
C THR A 7 32.80 2.22 -14.34
N THR A 8 32.61 0.96 -14.07
CA THR A 8 31.35 0.23 -14.20
C THR A 8 30.28 0.94 -13.36
N THR A 9 29.54 1.86 -13.99
CA THR A 9 28.32 2.40 -13.38
C THR A 9 27.30 1.29 -13.42
N ALA A 10 27.27 0.54 -12.32
CA ALA A 10 26.31 -0.53 -12.09
C ALA A 10 24.91 -0.05 -12.40
N PHE A 11 24.13 -0.95 -12.93
CA PHE A 11 22.68 -0.95 -12.82
C PHE A 11 22.29 -0.29 -11.49
N LEU A 12 21.69 0.89 -11.53
CA LEU A 12 20.86 1.40 -10.46
C LEU A 12 19.49 0.66 -10.50
N LEU A 13 19.55 -0.65 -10.48
CA LEU A 13 18.73 -1.43 -9.61
C LEU A 13 19.28 -1.11 -8.22
N LEU A 14 18.52 -0.38 -7.41
CA LEU A 14 18.77 -0.21 -5.99
C LEU A 14 19.33 -1.53 -5.46
N THR A 15 20.64 -1.59 -5.28
CA THR A 15 21.20 -2.49 -4.31
C THR A 15 20.64 -1.96 -3.01
N ALA A 16 19.51 -2.55 -2.56
CA ALA A 16 19.10 -2.37 -1.19
C ALA A 16 20.38 -2.62 -0.38
N ALA A 17 20.83 -1.61 0.34
CA ALA A 17 21.87 -1.81 1.34
C ALA A 17 21.44 -3.02 2.18
N PRO A 18 22.36 -3.88 2.65
CA PRO A 18 22.01 -5.04 3.44
C PRO A 18 21.00 -4.60 4.50
N GLY A 19 19.77 -5.14 4.39
CA GLY A 19 18.61 -4.61 5.11
C GLY A 19 18.65 -5.05 6.56
N LEU A 20 19.46 -4.37 7.35
CA LEU A 20 19.29 -4.37 8.80
C LEU A 20 17.86 -3.92 9.14
N ALA A 21 17.37 -4.28 10.29
CA ALA A 21 16.28 -3.58 10.95
C ALA A 21 16.49 -2.08 10.82
N GLN A 22 15.44 -1.28 10.92
CA GLN A 22 15.59 0.18 10.92
C GLN A 22 16.72 0.54 11.88
N SER A 23 17.92 0.82 11.33
CA SER A 23 19.05 1.26 12.12
C SER A 23 18.70 2.57 12.82
N ALA A 24 19.24 2.75 14.03
CA ALA A 24 19.09 3.99 14.79
C ALA A 24 19.41 5.25 13.97
N ASN A 25 20.21 5.11 12.91
CA ASN A 25 20.63 6.20 12.02
C ASN A 25 19.74 6.43 10.79
N GLN A 26 18.73 5.57 10.53
CA GLN A 26 17.86 5.68 9.35
C GLN A 26 16.57 6.45 9.66
N SER A 27 16.07 7.18 8.66
CA SER A 27 14.71 7.75 8.65
C SER A 27 14.08 7.59 7.27
N ALA A 28 12.74 7.52 7.21
CA ALA A 28 12.05 7.45 5.92
C ALA A 28 12.25 8.73 5.09
N ALA A 29 12.39 9.89 5.74
CA ALA A 29 12.64 11.15 5.06
C ALA A 29 14.02 11.20 4.38
N SER A 30 15.06 10.67 5.04
CA SER A 30 16.40 10.60 4.44
C SER A 30 16.52 9.57 3.31
N ALA A 31 15.66 8.57 3.30
CA ALA A 31 15.60 7.52 2.27
C ALA A 31 14.71 7.86 1.08
N ALA A 32 13.92 8.94 1.17
CA ALA A 32 12.96 9.30 0.14
C ALA A 32 13.62 9.95 -1.09
N ASP A 33 13.47 9.31 -2.24
CA ASP A 33 13.90 9.88 -3.54
C ASP A 33 12.87 10.88 -4.09
N ASP A 34 11.61 10.73 -3.70
CA ASP A 34 10.49 11.61 -4.04
C ASP A 34 9.47 11.64 -2.88
N ALA A 35 8.44 12.48 -3.02
CA ALA A 35 7.35 12.59 -2.04
C ALA A 35 6.15 11.67 -2.35
N PHE A 36 6.28 10.66 -3.20
CA PHE A 36 5.14 9.81 -3.55
C PHE A 36 4.87 8.75 -2.49
N GLY A 37 5.89 8.15 -1.91
CA GLY A 37 5.69 7.24 -0.79
C GLY A 37 6.91 6.36 -0.53
N THR A 38 7.54 6.55 0.62
CA THR A 38 8.68 5.75 1.09
C THR A 38 8.44 5.33 2.52
N SER A 39 8.73 4.07 2.85
CA SER A 39 8.79 3.60 4.22
C SER A 39 10.13 2.93 4.53
N VAL A 40 10.60 3.11 5.78
CA VAL A 40 11.78 2.45 6.33
C VAL A 40 11.43 2.00 7.75
N GLY A 41 11.46 0.71 7.99
CA GLY A 41 10.99 0.16 9.27
C GLY A 41 9.55 0.60 9.56
N ASN A 42 9.37 1.33 10.67
CA ASN A 42 8.06 1.83 11.11
C ASN A 42 7.74 3.25 10.62
N GLU A 43 8.70 3.91 10.00
CA GLU A 43 8.52 5.27 9.50
C GLU A 43 7.99 5.26 8.08
N ARG A 44 7.14 6.25 7.78
CA ARG A 44 6.58 6.44 6.46
C ARG A 44 6.44 7.93 6.14
N VAL A 45 6.81 8.29 4.92
CA VAL A 45 6.64 9.62 4.34
C VAL A 45 6.05 9.54 2.95
N GLY A 46 5.31 10.56 2.54
CA GLY A 46 4.80 10.71 1.18
C GLY A 46 3.28 10.73 1.06
N LEU A 47 2.84 11.04 -0.15
CA LEU A 47 1.44 11.26 -0.56
C LEU A 47 0.64 9.96 -0.68
N TYR A 48 1.29 8.86 -1.08
CA TYR A 48 0.68 7.60 -1.46
C TYR A 48 1.07 6.46 -0.51
N ASN A 49 0.31 5.40 -0.61
CA ASN A 49 0.54 4.17 0.13
C ASN A 49 0.11 2.96 -0.72
N PRO A 50 0.40 1.72 -0.31
CA PRO A 50 0.04 0.53 -1.08
C PRO A 50 -1.45 0.41 -1.38
N ASP A 51 -2.30 1.00 -0.54
CA ASP A 51 -3.76 0.93 -0.68
C ASP A 51 -4.36 2.14 -1.40
N SER A 52 -3.56 3.20 -1.62
CA SER A 52 -4.04 4.42 -2.26
C SER A 52 -2.94 5.15 -3.03
N ALA A 53 -3.04 5.15 -4.35
CA ALA A 53 -2.25 5.96 -5.27
C ALA A 53 -3.14 6.48 -6.39
N ARG A 54 -3.13 7.79 -6.67
CA ARG A 54 -3.90 8.42 -7.75
C ARG A 54 -5.42 8.12 -7.71
N GLY A 55 -5.97 7.90 -6.50
CA GLY A 55 -7.39 7.58 -6.27
C GLY A 55 -7.77 6.11 -6.48
N PHE A 56 -6.79 5.22 -6.70
CA PHE A 56 -6.99 3.79 -6.83
C PHE A 56 -6.01 3.03 -5.92
N SER A 57 -6.25 1.73 -5.73
CA SER A 57 -5.40 0.88 -4.90
C SER A 57 -4.42 0.07 -5.75
N PRO A 58 -3.09 0.24 -5.60
CA PRO A 58 -2.10 -0.67 -6.20
C PRO A 58 -2.30 -2.14 -5.79
N VAL A 59 -2.77 -2.40 -4.57
CA VAL A 59 -3.07 -3.76 -4.09
C VAL A 59 -4.19 -4.39 -4.92
N THR A 60 -5.33 -3.71 -5.07
CA THR A 60 -6.46 -4.23 -5.86
C THR A 60 -6.16 -4.31 -7.34
N ALA A 61 -5.29 -3.43 -7.84
CA ALA A 61 -4.80 -3.46 -9.22
C ALA A 61 -3.77 -4.58 -9.49
N GLY A 62 -3.36 -5.37 -8.48
CA GLY A 62 -2.36 -6.42 -8.63
C GLY A 62 -0.95 -5.88 -8.94
N ASN A 63 -0.64 -4.69 -8.43
CA ASN A 63 0.63 -3.99 -8.66
C ASN A 63 1.59 -4.06 -7.47
N LEU A 64 1.49 -5.12 -6.68
CA LEU A 64 2.42 -5.38 -5.61
C LEU A 64 3.67 -6.08 -6.13
N ARG A 65 4.82 -5.68 -5.61
CA ARG A 65 6.11 -6.31 -5.85
C ARG A 65 6.83 -6.58 -4.54
N LEU A 66 7.59 -7.66 -4.54
CA LEU A 66 8.53 -7.98 -3.48
C LEU A 66 9.92 -8.07 -4.14
N ASP A 67 10.79 -7.08 -3.88
CA ASP A 67 12.05 -6.85 -4.61
C ASP A 67 11.88 -6.83 -6.13
N GLY A 68 10.87 -6.11 -6.60
CA GLY A 68 10.56 -5.97 -8.01
C GLY A 68 9.83 -7.14 -8.65
N LEU A 69 9.65 -8.30 -7.99
CA LEU A 69 8.90 -9.45 -8.49
C LEU A 69 7.46 -9.46 -7.99
N TYR A 70 6.54 -9.91 -8.84
CA TYR A 70 5.13 -9.94 -8.54
C TYR A 70 4.77 -10.86 -7.38
N ILE A 71 3.97 -10.33 -6.46
CA ILE A 71 3.29 -11.09 -5.40
C ILE A 71 1.81 -10.69 -5.34
N ASP A 72 0.92 -11.67 -5.24
CA ASP A 72 -0.49 -11.46 -4.94
C ASP A 72 -0.68 -11.57 -3.43
N ARG A 73 -0.77 -10.44 -2.77
CA ARG A 73 -0.80 -10.36 -1.33
C ARG A 73 -2.23 -10.13 -0.81
N PRO A 74 -2.74 -10.96 0.11
CA PRO A 74 -3.77 -10.54 1.05
C PRO A 74 -3.19 -9.49 2.03
N PRO A 75 -4.00 -8.73 2.75
CA PRO A 75 -3.53 -7.65 3.61
C PRO A 75 -2.44 -8.13 4.59
N ASP A 76 -1.57 -7.25 4.97
CA ASP A 76 -0.59 -7.33 6.05
C ASP A 76 0.64 -8.24 5.86
N PHE A 77 1.75 -7.62 5.50
CA PHE A 77 3.08 -8.19 5.69
C PHE A 77 3.58 -7.94 7.11
N SER A 78 4.28 -8.92 7.66
CA SER A 78 5.13 -8.66 8.81
C SER A 78 6.17 -7.59 8.49
N GLN A 79 6.26 -6.56 9.32
CA GLN A 79 7.32 -5.55 9.26
C GLN A 79 8.72 -6.16 9.51
N ARG A 80 8.76 -7.42 9.98
CA ARG A 80 10.02 -8.16 10.18
C ARG A 80 10.50 -8.83 8.89
N LEU A 81 9.62 -9.06 7.92
CA LEU A 81 9.97 -9.60 6.60
C LEU A 81 10.55 -8.55 5.66
N ILE A 82 10.08 -7.30 5.78
CA ILE A 82 10.46 -6.21 4.87
C ILE A 82 11.30 -5.16 5.61
N SER A 83 12.24 -4.54 4.90
CA SER A 83 13.02 -3.40 5.39
C SER A 83 12.32 -2.07 5.10
N GLY A 84 11.45 -2.01 4.10
CA GLY A 84 10.72 -0.83 3.70
C GLY A 84 9.90 -1.04 2.43
N SER A 85 9.32 0.04 1.91
CA SER A 85 8.58 0.04 0.65
C SER A 85 8.67 1.38 -0.08
N ASN A 86 8.48 1.34 -1.40
CA ASN A 86 8.39 2.53 -2.23
C ASN A 86 7.14 2.46 -3.11
N ILE A 87 6.43 3.57 -3.21
CA ILE A 87 5.33 3.74 -4.15
C ILE A 87 5.88 4.45 -5.39
N ARG A 88 5.88 3.73 -6.51
CA ARG A 88 6.46 4.22 -7.76
C ARG A 88 5.37 4.62 -8.74
N VAL A 89 5.41 5.87 -9.18
CA VAL A 89 4.48 6.45 -10.14
C VAL A 89 5.25 7.27 -11.19
N GLY A 90 4.69 7.47 -12.36
CA GLY A 90 5.30 8.29 -13.42
C GLY A 90 6.75 7.87 -13.72
N LEU A 91 7.69 8.81 -13.63
CA LEU A 91 9.10 8.57 -13.92
C LEU A 91 9.71 7.47 -13.04
N THR A 92 9.33 7.37 -11.76
CA THR A 92 9.90 6.37 -10.84
C THR A 92 9.39 4.95 -11.10
N ALA A 93 8.29 4.79 -11.85
CA ALA A 93 7.81 3.51 -12.34
C ALA A 93 8.52 3.05 -13.64
N GLN A 94 9.29 3.94 -14.30
CA GLN A 94 10.13 3.57 -15.44
C GLN A 94 11.25 2.67 -14.97
N GLY A 95 11.59 1.66 -15.77
CA GLY A 95 12.56 0.62 -15.38
C GLY A 95 11.90 -0.65 -14.84
N PHE A 96 10.59 -0.62 -14.54
CA PHE A 96 9.80 -1.83 -14.42
C PHE A 96 9.30 -2.22 -15.81
N PRO A 97 9.76 -3.33 -16.38
CA PRO A 97 9.50 -3.68 -17.78
C PRO A 97 8.03 -3.92 -18.10
N PHE A 98 7.25 -4.15 -17.07
CA PHE A 98 5.80 -4.40 -17.16
C PHE A 98 5.09 -3.55 -16.13
N ALA A 99 5.29 -2.23 -16.23
CA ALA A 99 4.57 -1.25 -15.43
C ALA A 99 3.06 -1.37 -15.70
N ALA A 100 2.27 -1.23 -14.64
CA ALA A 100 0.82 -1.27 -14.73
C ALA A 100 0.24 0.06 -14.20
N PRO A 101 -0.95 0.44 -14.64
CA PRO A 101 -1.66 1.61 -14.13
C PRO A 101 -1.77 1.63 -12.59
N THR A 102 -2.07 2.79 -12.02
CA THR A 102 -2.25 3.03 -10.57
C THR A 102 -0.98 3.06 -9.71
N GLY A 103 0.19 2.97 -10.33
CA GLY A 103 1.47 2.91 -9.61
C GLY A 103 1.80 1.51 -9.08
N ILE A 104 3.03 1.35 -8.63
CA ILE A 104 3.61 0.09 -8.14
C ILE A 104 3.95 0.26 -6.67
N ALA A 105 3.48 -0.64 -5.81
CA ALA A 105 3.94 -0.76 -4.43
C ALA A 105 5.02 -1.85 -4.37
N ASP A 106 6.28 -1.42 -4.22
CA ASP A 106 7.44 -2.27 -4.20
C ASP A 106 7.99 -2.39 -2.78
N PHE A 107 7.96 -3.58 -2.22
CA PHE A 107 8.44 -3.90 -0.88
C PHE A 107 9.82 -4.52 -0.97
N ALA A 108 10.75 -4.01 -0.18
CA ALA A 108 12.10 -4.55 -0.08
C ALA A 108 12.16 -5.64 1.00
N LEU A 109 12.63 -6.83 0.63
CA LEU A 109 12.91 -7.91 1.59
C LEU A 109 14.07 -7.52 2.52
N ARG A 110 13.96 -7.90 3.78
CA ARG A 110 15.03 -7.78 4.75
C ARG A 110 16.03 -8.91 4.57
N ARG A 111 17.21 -8.59 4.03
CA ARG A 111 18.28 -9.57 3.74
C ARG A 111 19.33 -9.61 4.83
N ALA A 112 19.65 -10.79 5.31
CA ALA A 112 20.78 -10.97 6.21
C ALA A 112 22.11 -10.71 5.47
N GLY A 113 22.95 -9.88 6.08
CA GLY A 113 24.31 -9.57 5.65
C GLY A 113 25.33 -10.62 6.11
N SER A 114 26.62 -10.30 5.89
CA SER A 114 27.77 -11.11 6.32
C SER A 114 28.15 -10.94 7.80
N ASP A 115 27.72 -9.83 8.42
CA ASP A 115 28.11 -9.49 9.76
C ASP A 115 26.97 -9.75 10.75
N PRO A 116 27.26 -10.28 11.96
CA PRO A 116 26.26 -10.39 13.01
C PRO A 116 25.72 -9.01 13.40
N ALA A 117 24.41 -8.90 13.53
CA ALA A 117 23.77 -7.69 14.02
C ALA A 117 22.47 -8.03 14.73
N LEU A 118 22.16 -7.25 15.74
CA LEU A 118 20.91 -7.31 16.49
C LEU A 118 20.38 -5.89 16.64
N ASN A 119 19.08 -5.71 16.43
CA ASN A 119 18.41 -4.45 16.65
C ASN A 119 17.20 -4.65 17.54
N ALA A 120 17.02 -3.78 18.53
CA ALA A 120 15.88 -3.78 19.42
C ALA A 120 15.09 -2.47 19.27
N THR A 121 13.77 -2.58 19.23
CA THR A 121 12.86 -1.44 19.21
C THR A 121 11.84 -1.57 20.32
N LEU A 122 11.69 -0.51 21.12
CA LEU A 122 10.63 -0.33 22.10
C LEU A 122 9.78 0.86 21.70
N GLU A 123 8.47 0.71 21.76
CA GLU A 123 7.55 1.81 21.45
C GLU A 123 6.47 1.92 22.52
N VAL A 124 6.20 3.15 22.93
CA VAL A 124 5.04 3.54 23.73
C VAL A 124 4.18 4.42 22.86
N GLY A 125 2.97 3.99 22.62
CA GLY A 125 2.01 4.66 21.75
C GLY A 125 0.91 5.39 22.53
N PRO A 126 -0.11 5.86 21.81
CA PRO A 126 -1.25 6.54 22.42
C PRO A 126 -1.97 5.63 23.43
N TYR A 127 -2.55 6.28 24.44
CA TYR A 127 -3.33 5.64 25.51
C TYR A 127 -2.45 4.66 26.32
N THR A 128 -2.43 3.38 26.02
CA THR A 128 -1.60 2.38 26.70
C THR A 128 -0.89 1.44 25.72
N ALA A 129 -0.83 1.82 24.43
CA ALA A 129 -0.17 1.03 23.40
C ALA A 129 1.32 0.82 23.71
N ARG A 130 1.80 -0.40 23.54
CA ARG A 130 3.18 -0.81 23.78
C ARG A 130 3.61 -1.81 22.73
N ARG A 131 4.83 -1.66 22.27
CA ARG A 131 5.41 -2.55 21.29
C ARG A 131 6.85 -2.89 21.63
N PHE A 132 7.24 -4.12 21.38
CA PHE A 132 8.60 -4.60 21.43
C PHE A 132 8.93 -5.37 20.15
N ALA A 133 10.06 -5.04 19.52
CA ALA A 133 10.52 -5.76 18.34
C ALA A 133 12.02 -6.05 18.42
N LEU A 134 12.40 -7.23 17.93
CA LEU A 134 13.78 -7.67 17.76
C LEU A 134 13.99 -8.11 16.31
N ASP A 135 15.10 -7.70 15.74
CA ASP A 135 15.58 -8.16 14.44
C ASP A 135 17.05 -8.54 14.56
N GLY A 136 17.37 -9.75 14.16
CA GLY A 136 18.73 -10.26 14.20
C GLY A 136 19.17 -10.84 12.86
N GLN A 137 20.46 -10.80 12.63
CA GLN A 137 21.12 -11.52 11.55
C GLN A 137 22.44 -12.11 12.01
N THR A 138 22.81 -13.26 11.45
CA THR A 138 24.10 -13.89 11.71
C THR A 138 24.56 -14.72 10.52
N PRO A 139 25.84 -14.70 10.14
CA PRO A 139 26.40 -15.68 9.22
C PRO A 139 26.42 -17.06 9.89
N LEU A 140 25.95 -18.08 9.17
CA LEU A 140 26.04 -19.49 9.59
C LEU A 140 27.24 -20.16 8.94
N THR A 141 27.55 -19.78 7.70
CA THR A 141 28.74 -20.19 6.94
C THR A 141 29.21 -19.02 6.10
N SER A 142 30.29 -19.19 5.34
CA SER A 142 30.75 -18.18 4.37
C SER A 142 29.74 -17.88 3.27
N SER A 143 28.79 -18.78 3.02
CA SER A 143 27.79 -18.64 1.94
C SER A 143 26.35 -18.55 2.45
N ILE A 144 26.09 -18.80 3.72
CA ILE A 144 24.73 -18.80 4.30
C ILE A 144 24.68 -17.82 5.47
N SER A 145 23.75 -16.88 5.41
CA SER A 145 23.40 -15.99 6.51
C SER A 145 21.93 -16.21 6.91
N LEU A 146 21.62 -16.07 8.18
CA LEU A 146 20.28 -16.21 8.72
C LEU A 146 19.79 -14.86 9.22
N GLY A 147 18.62 -14.42 8.74
CA GLY A 147 17.84 -13.31 9.28
C GLY A 147 16.64 -13.83 10.06
N ALA A 148 16.35 -13.22 11.20
CA ALA A 148 15.16 -13.53 11.98
C ALA A 148 14.60 -12.26 12.64
N GLY A 149 13.29 -12.21 12.85
CA GLY A 149 12.64 -11.09 13.50
C GLY A 149 11.42 -11.52 14.32
N LEU A 150 11.22 -10.83 15.43
CA LEU A 150 10.08 -10.99 16.32
C LEU A 150 9.51 -9.60 16.61
N ASP A 151 8.18 -9.50 16.70
CA ASP A 151 7.49 -8.27 17.05
C ASP A 151 6.24 -8.64 17.85
N TYR A 152 6.06 -7.99 18.97
CA TYR A 152 4.88 -8.12 19.81
C TYR A 152 4.36 -6.74 20.15
N GLY A 153 3.08 -6.51 19.93
CA GLY A 153 2.42 -5.27 20.27
C GLY A 153 1.09 -5.49 20.96
N ARG A 154 0.81 -4.61 21.89
CA ARG A 154 -0.53 -4.34 22.40
C ARG A 154 -0.89 -2.95 21.96
N GLU A 155 -1.94 -2.84 21.17
CA GLU A 155 -2.43 -1.56 20.66
C GLU A 155 -3.66 -1.11 21.43
N ASP A 156 -3.79 0.20 21.59
CA ASP A 156 -4.99 0.83 22.08
C ASP A 156 -5.50 1.74 20.95
N GLN A 157 -6.60 1.34 20.35
CA GLN A 157 -7.12 1.96 19.14
C GLN A 157 -7.80 3.31 19.43
N PRO A 158 -7.86 4.24 18.46
CA PRO A 158 -8.54 5.53 18.62
C PRO A 158 -9.99 5.44 19.04
N ASN A 159 -10.64 4.31 18.83
CA ASN A 159 -12.01 4.01 19.22
C ASN A 159 -12.12 3.38 20.63
N GLY A 160 -11.01 3.22 21.37
CA GLY A 160 -10.98 2.64 22.71
C GLY A 160 -10.93 1.11 22.77
N THR A 161 -10.86 0.42 21.63
CA THR A 161 -10.65 -1.05 21.62
C THR A 161 -9.19 -1.38 21.85
N LYS A 162 -8.94 -2.54 22.46
CA LYS A 162 -7.61 -3.04 22.75
C LYS A 162 -7.41 -4.33 22.00
N ASP A 163 -6.32 -4.36 21.24
CA ASP A 163 -5.88 -5.54 20.52
C ASP A 163 -4.42 -5.87 20.82
N TYR A 164 -4.03 -7.06 20.49
CA TYR A 164 -2.64 -7.46 20.53
C TYR A 164 -2.29 -8.26 19.28
N TYR A 165 -1.02 -8.17 18.90
CA TYR A 165 -0.49 -8.95 17.80
C TYR A 165 0.91 -9.46 18.11
N TYR A 166 1.28 -10.51 17.41
CA TYR A 166 2.68 -10.89 17.30
C TYR A 166 3.01 -11.27 15.87
N THR A 167 4.27 -11.06 15.51
CA THR A 167 4.79 -11.50 14.22
C THR A 167 6.15 -12.15 14.40
N PHE A 168 6.38 -13.17 13.62
CA PHE A 168 7.64 -13.90 13.57
C PHE A 168 8.06 -14.05 12.12
N THR A 169 9.36 -13.87 11.85
CA THR A 169 9.95 -14.06 10.53
C THR A 169 11.27 -14.78 10.62
N ILE A 170 11.53 -15.69 9.70
CA ILE A 170 12.81 -16.34 9.48
C ILE A 170 13.11 -16.32 7.99
N ALA A 171 14.34 -15.93 7.63
CA ALA A 171 14.75 -15.69 6.26
C ALA A 171 16.25 -15.97 6.07
N PRO A 172 16.63 -17.24 5.82
CA PRO A 172 18.00 -17.55 5.43
C PRO A 172 18.30 -17.02 4.02
N VAL A 173 19.54 -16.59 3.82
CA VAL A 173 20.06 -16.12 2.54
C VAL A 173 21.26 -16.98 2.16
N TRP A 174 21.17 -17.66 1.02
CA TRP A 174 22.24 -18.49 0.49
C TRP A 174 22.88 -17.80 -0.71
N ARG A 175 24.19 -17.57 -0.63
CA ARG A 175 25.04 -16.98 -1.66
C ARG A 175 26.16 -17.95 -2.02
N PRO A 176 25.89 -18.98 -2.88
CA PRO A 176 26.86 -20.03 -3.19
C PRO A 176 28.09 -19.49 -3.92
N ARG A 177 27.94 -18.39 -4.67
CA ARG A 177 29.00 -17.64 -5.33
C ARG A 177 28.53 -16.23 -5.64
N ASP A 178 29.45 -15.34 -6.03
CA ASP A 178 29.13 -13.98 -6.43
C ASP A 178 28.09 -13.95 -7.54
N GLY A 179 27.13 -13.04 -7.40
CA GLY A 179 26.03 -12.86 -8.36
C GLY A 179 24.87 -13.84 -8.22
N ILE A 180 24.94 -14.86 -7.35
CA ILE A 180 23.83 -15.78 -7.08
C ILE A 180 23.35 -15.62 -5.65
N GLU A 181 22.06 -15.37 -5.49
CA GLU A 181 21.38 -15.29 -4.21
C GLU A 181 20.06 -16.05 -4.24
N VAL A 182 19.81 -16.84 -3.21
CA VAL A 182 18.55 -17.55 -2.97
C VAL A 182 18.12 -17.29 -1.54
N MET A 183 16.89 -16.79 -1.36
CA MET A 183 16.33 -16.42 -0.07
C MET A 183 14.95 -17.04 0.11
N PRO A 184 14.87 -18.26 0.68
CA PRO A 184 13.61 -18.74 1.21
C PRO A 184 13.24 -17.95 2.47
N PHE A 185 11.95 -17.82 2.75
CA PHE A 185 11.50 -17.15 3.95
C PHE A 185 10.15 -17.69 4.42
N TYR A 186 9.91 -17.52 5.71
CA TYR A 186 8.61 -17.72 6.34
C TYR A 186 8.33 -16.56 7.28
N SER A 187 7.10 -16.05 7.24
CA SER A 187 6.62 -14.99 8.12
C SER A 187 5.19 -15.29 8.54
N ARG A 188 4.87 -15.02 9.80
CA ARG A 188 3.53 -15.16 10.35
C ARG A 188 3.16 -13.91 11.13
N TYR A 189 2.00 -13.36 10.84
CA TYR A 189 1.36 -12.29 11.58
C TYR A 189 0.08 -12.83 12.21
N TYR A 190 -0.09 -12.65 13.52
CA TYR A 190 -1.28 -13.03 14.27
C TYR A 190 -1.82 -11.81 14.99
N TRP A 191 -3.14 -11.65 15.04
CA TRP A 191 -3.79 -10.59 15.80
C TRP A 191 -5.05 -11.11 16.48
N LYS A 192 -5.40 -10.46 17.60
CA LYS A 192 -6.63 -10.74 18.35
C LYS A 192 -7.16 -9.47 19.00
N GLY A 193 -8.49 -9.31 18.95
CA GLY A 193 -9.20 -8.19 19.55
C GLY A 193 -9.34 -6.98 18.63
N TRP A 194 -8.65 -7.01 17.44
CA TRP A 194 -8.75 -5.91 16.51
C TRP A 194 -10.21 -5.69 16.10
N SER A 195 -10.58 -4.42 16.05
CA SER A 195 -11.91 -4.06 15.66
C SER A 195 -11.93 -2.68 14.98
N GLY A 196 -12.53 -2.63 13.79
CA GLY A 196 -12.77 -1.36 13.10
C GLY A 196 -13.64 -0.42 13.90
N GLN A 197 -13.61 0.87 13.60
CA GLN A 197 -14.58 1.81 14.14
C GLN A 197 -15.97 1.49 13.60
N PRO A 198 -17.06 1.83 14.34
CA PRO A 198 -18.40 1.80 13.80
C PRO A 198 -18.50 2.66 12.54
N LEU A 199 -19.32 2.24 11.58
CA LEU A 199 -19.59 2.99 10.36
C LEU A 199 -20.95 3.67 10.46
N TYR A 200 -20.99 4.96 10.13
CA TYR A 200 -22.18 5.79 10.22
C TYR A 200 -22.71 6.12 8.82
N PHE A 201 -23.95 5.77 8.54
CA PHE A 201 -24.67 6.06 7.30
C PHE A 201 -25.79 7.04 7.59
N VAL A 202 -25.69 8.25 7.08
CA VAL A 202 -26.64 9.32 7.37
C VAL A 202 -27.91 9.22 6.53
N ALA A 203 -29.03 9.68 7.10
CA ALA A 203 -30.34 9.67 6.45
C ALA A 203 -30.53 10.78 5.40
N GLY A 204 -29.55 11.67 5.20
CA GLY A 204 -29.67 12.82 4.30
C GLY A 204 -28.33 13.46 3.94
N ASP A 205 -28.37 14.69 3.47
CA ASP A 205 -27.23 15.44 2.93
C ASP A 205 -26.48 16.22 4.02
N PHE A 206 -26.13 15.57 5.09
CA PHE A 206 -25.39 16.14 6.21
C PHE A 206 -24.34 15.16 6.73
N LEU A 207 -23.44 15.61 7.60
CA LEU A 207 -22.52 14.75 8.34
C LEU A 207 -23.15 14.37 9.70
N PRO A 208 -22.81 13.21 10.28
CA PRO A 208 -23.24 12.87 11.63
C PRO A 208 -22.82 13.96 12.64
N PRO A 209 -23.50 14.11 13.78
CA PRO A 209 -23.00 14.95 14.85
C PRO A 209 -21.63 14.46 15.32
N ARG A 210 -20.85 15.35 15.97
CA ARG A 210 -19.52 15.01 16.46
C ARG A 210 -19.59 13.90 17.51
N ILE A 211 -18.96 12.76 17.20
CA ILE A 211 -18.88 11.59 18.06
C ILE A 211 -17.64 11.72 18.94
N ARG A 212 -17.76 11.41 20.23
CA ARG A 212 -16.62 11.43 21.14
C ARG A 212 -15.62 10.34 20.78
N ARG A 213 -14.38 10.74 20.58
CA ARG A 213 -13.28 9.82 20.30
C ARG A 213 -12.95 9.00 21.54
N HIS A 214 -12.40 7.82 21.34
CA HIS A 214 -11.97 6.89 22.39
C HIS A 214 -13.10 6.44 23.33
N GLU A 215 -14.33 6.70 22.97
CA GLU A 215 -15.53 6.23 23.64
C GLU A 215 -16.28 5.28 22.71
N ASN A 216 -15.87 4.01 22.70
CA ASN A 216 -16.43 3.05 21.78
C ASN A 216 -17.72 2.45 22.31
N PRO A 217 -18.84 2.52 21.56
CA PRO A 217 -20.06 1.77 21.88
C PRO A 217 -19.92 0.27 21.64
N ARG A 218 -18.80 -0.16 21.10
CA ARG A 218 -18.56 -1.51 20.59
C ARG A 218 -18.51 -2.57 21.68
N GLN A 219 -18.92 -3.76 21.30
CA GLN A 219 -18.97 -4.91 22.18
C GLN A 219 -17.61 -5.61 22.31
N SER A 220 -17.25 -6.07 23.51
CA SER A 220 -15.96 -6.72 23.77
C SER A 220 -15.78 -8.05 23.00
N TRP A 221 -16.87 -8.73 22.71
CA TRP A 221 -16.88 -9.99 21.94
C TRP A 221 -16.74 -9.77 20.43
N ALA A 222 -16.95 -8.53 19.94
CA ALA A 222 -16.94 -8.21 18.51
C ALA A 222 -15.53 -8.09 17.90
N GLY A 223 -14.48 -8.47 18.63
CA GLY A 223 -13.09 -8.39 18.18
C GLY A 223 -12.71 -9.52 17.24
N GLU A 224 -11.97 -9.18 16.20
CA GLU A 224 -11.46 -10.10 15.19
C GLU A 224 -10.27 -10.91 15.71
N VAL A 225 -10.22 -12.19 15.38
CA VAL A 225 -9.05 -13.06 15.57
C VAL A 225 -8.59 -13.54 14.22
N GLY A 226 -7.31 -13.33 13.91
CA GLY A 226 -6.82 -13.71 12.60
C GLY A 226 -5.34 -14.04 12.54
N VAL A 227 -4.96 -14.68 11.44
CA VAL A 227 -3.59 -15.05 11.12
C VAL A 227 -3.30 -14.83 9.63
N ALA A 228 -2.14 -14.27 9.32
CA ALA A 228 -1.67 -14.06 7.96
C ALA A 228 -0.23 -14.61 7.79
N PRO A 229 -0.08 -15.86 7.36
CA PRO A 229 1.21 -16.41 7.02
C PRO A 229 1.60 -16.03 5.58
N THR A 230 2.89 -15.77 5.39
CA THR A 230 3.50 -15.55 4.08
C THR A 230 4.80 -16.32 4.02
N PHE A 231 4.98 -17.14 3.01
CA PHE A 231 6.22 -17.84 2.78
C PHE A 231 6.53 -17.94 1.29
N GLY A 232 7.79 -18.13 0.97
CA GLY A 232 8.21 -18.22 -0.41
C GLY A 232 9.72 -18.30 -0.57
N ILE A 233 10.11 -18.16 -1.81
CA ILE A 233 11.50 -18.11 -2.21
C ILE A 233 11.68 -16.96 -3.19
N HIS A 234 12.69 -16.15 -2.96
CA HIS A 234 13.18 -15.15 -3.88
C HIS A 234 14.58 -15.55 -4.35
N SER A 235 14.85 -15.49 -5.65
CA SER A 235 16.14 -15.83 -6.20
C SER A 235 16.58 -14.86 -7.29
N ARG A 236 17.90 -14.66 -7.37
CA ARG A 236 18.56 -13.84 -8.38
C ARG A 236 19.88 -14.50 -8.78
N ALA A 237 20.15 -14.53 -10.09
CA ALA A 237 21.42 -15.01 -10.62
C ALA A 237 21.89 -14.09 -11.75
N SER A 238 23.09 -13.51 -11.59
CA SER A 238 23.80 -12.72 -12.60
C SER A 238 24.87 -13.60 -13.23
N LEU A 239 24.70 -13.97 -14.50
CA LEU A 239 25.54 -14.92 -15.23
C LEU A 239 26.05 -14.25 -16.51
N GLY A 240 27.15 -13.52 -16.42
CA GLY A 240 27.66 -12.69 -17.51
C GLY A 240 26.60 -11.65 -17.94
N PRO A 241 26.19 -11.65 -19.24
CA PRO A 241 25.19 -10.70 -19.73
C PRO A 241 23.75 -11.05 -19.32
N TRP A 242 23.51 -12.19 -18.63
CA TRP A 242 22.22 -12.68 -18.27
C TRP A 242 21.89 -12.36 -16.80
N LEU A 243 20.66 -11.91 -16.57
CA LEU A 243 20.09 -11.77 -15.24
C LEU A 243 18.82 -12.63 -15.18
N LEU A 244 18.82 -13.61 -14.29
CA LEU A 244 17.66 -14.42 -13.95
C LEU A 244 17.13 -13.96 -12.59
N GLN A 245 15.83 -13.75 -12.50
CA GLN A 245 15.12 -13.43 -11.27
C GLN A 245 13.90 -14.33 -11.19
N ALA A 246 13.65 -14.94 -10.05
CA ALA A 246 12.46 -15.75 -9.82
C ALA A 246 11.95 -15.59 -8.38
N GLY A 247 10.65 -15.49 -8.23
CA GLY A 247 9.95 -15.49 -6.97
C GLY A 247 8.74 -16.38 -7.04
N LEU A 248 8.57 -17.24 -6.03
CA LEU A 248 7.37 -18.04 -5.81
C LEU A 248 6.93 -17.84 -4.38
N PHE A 249 5.68 -17.43 -4.20
CA PHE A 249 5.16 -17.00 -2.92
C PHE A 249 3.81 -17.65 -2.65
N LYS A 250 3.57 -18.05 -1.41
CA LYS A 250 2.24 -18.36 -0.91
C LYS A 250 1.92 -17.44 0.24
N SER A 251 0.83 -16.73 0.12
CA SER A 251 0.37 -15.74 1.11
C SER A 251 -1.12 -15.89 1.34
N GLY A 252 -1.58 -15.53 2.52
CA GLY A 252 -2.99 -15.63 2.83
C GLY A 252 -3.32 -15.03 4.18
N PHE A 253 -4.61 -15.07 4.49
CA PHE A 253 -5.10 -14.81 5.83
C PHE A 253 -6.29 -15.71 6.15
N GLU A 254 -6.49 -15.94 7.41
CA GLU A 254 -7.64 -16.63 7.97
C GLU A 254 -8.15 -15.84 9.17
N ILE A 255 -9.43 -15.58 9.20
CA ILE A 255 -10.12 -14.81 10.25
C ILE A 255 -11.27 -15.67 10.74
N GLU A 256 -11.26 -15.98 12.04
CA GLU A 256 -12.20 -16.90 12.67
C GLU A 256 -13.61 -16.31 12.75
N GLY A 257 -13.72 -15.04 13.10
CA GLY A 257 -14.96 -14.28 13.14
C GLY A 257 -14.65 -12.79 13.22
N SER A 258 -15.60 -11.95 12.85
CA SER A 258 -15.41 -10.51 12.85
C SER A 258 -16.75 -9.80 12.79
N ALA A 259 -17.10 -9.09 13.83
CA ALA A 259 -18.29 -8.28 13.86
C ALA A 259 -18.01 -6.83 13.44
N VAL A 260 -18.80 -6.34 12.50
CA VAL A 260 -18.78 -4.93 12.07
C VAL A 260 -20.04 -4.23 12.59
N GLU A 261 -19.85 -3.15 13.30
CA GLU A 261 -20.96 -2.34 13.83
C GLU A 261 -21.28 -1.20 12.87
N LEU A 262 -22.58 -1.04 12.56
CA LEU A 262 -23.10 -0.03 11.66
C LEU A 262 -24.22 0.74 12.36
N PHE A 263 -24.31 2.05 12.07
CA PHE A 263 -25.47 2.88 12.37
C PHE A 263 -26.05 3.38 11.05
N GLN A 264 -27.23 2.85 10.69
CA GLN A 264 -27.97 3.26 9.50
C GLN A 264 -28.91 4.41 9.84
N ASN A 265 -29.30 5.19 8.82
CA ASN A 265 -30.28 6.28 8.95
C ASN A 265 -29.97 7.25 10.10
N VAL A 266 -28.70 7.57 10.28
CA VAL A 266 -28.27 8.51 11.32
C VAL A 266 -28.87 9.89 11.02
N ASP A 267 -29.63 10.44 11.98
CA ASP A 267 -30.22 11.77 11.87
C ASP A 267 -29.33 12.88 12.47
N ARG A 268 -29.84 14.13 12.44
CA ARG A 268 -29.11 15.30 12.94
C ARG A 268 -28.97 15.32 14.47
N ASP A 269 -29.82 14.59 15.17
CA ASP A 269 -29.82 14.47 16.64
C ASP A 269 -28.91 13.33 17.10
N GLY A 270 -28.29 12.61 16.16
CA GLY A 270 -27.37 11.50 16.44
C GLY A 270 -28.09 10.20 16.81
N MET A 271 -29.34 10.03 16.42
CA MET A 271 -30.05 8.76 16.53
C MET A 271 -29.84 7.94 15.23
N GLY A 272 -29.53 6.65 15.36
CA GLY A 272 -29.33 5.76 14.23
C GLY A 272 -29.82 4.34 14.49
N ASP A 273 -30.14 3.62 13.44
CA ASP A 273 -30.56 2.22 13.50
C ASP A 273 -29.30 1.35 13.64
N ARG A 274 -29.06 0.85 14.84
CA ARG A 274 -27.88 0.06 15.18
C ARG A 274 -27.99 -1.34 14.61
N GLN A 275 -26.96 -1.76 13.89
CA GLN A 275 -26.82 -3.09 13.32
C GLN A 275 -25.42 -3.65 13.62
N ILE A 276 -25.37 -4.94 13.87
CA ILE A 276 -24.10 -5.68 13.95
C ILE A 276 -24.13 -6.77 12.89
N ILE A 277 -23.09 -6.76 12.04
CA ILE A 277 -22.90 -7.77 11.01
C ILE A 277 -21.78 -8.69 11.47
N GLU A 278 -22.11 -9.93 11.79
CA GLU A 278 -21.10 -10.99 11.94
C GLU A 278 -20.75 -11.52 10.56
N LEU A 279 -19.46 -11.49 10.21
CA LEU A 279 -18.99 -11.84 8.88
C LEU A 279 -18.64 -13.33 8.71
N GLY A 280 -18.68 -14.09 9.80
CA GLY A 280 -18.30 -15.50 9.82
C GLY A 280 -16.83 -15.75 9.49
N HIS A 281 -16.47 -17.02 9.37
CA HIS A 281 -15.11 -17.44 9.06
C HIS A 281 -14.72 -17.08 7.63
N ARG A 282 -13.62 -16.33 7.48
CA ARG A 282 -13.09 -15.88 6.18
C ARG A 282 -11.69 -16.41 5.96
N ARG A 283 -11.41 -16.90 4.77
CA ARG A 283 -10.09 -17.38 4.40
C ARG A 283 -9.75 -16.98 2.97
N THR A 284 -8.54 -16.48 2.78
CA THR A 284 -7.98 -16.19 1.46
C THR A 284 -6.58 -16.75 1.37
N TRP A 285 -6.27 -17.46 0.30
CA TRP A 285 -4.94 -17.96 -0.01
C TRP A 285 -4.61 -17.70 -1.47
N SER A 286 -3.37 -17.33 -1.72
CA SER A 286 -2.85 -17.14 -3.08
C SER A 286 -1.46 -17.75 -3.20
N VAL A 287 -1.26 -18.55 -4.24
CA VAL A 287 0.07 -18.91 -4.74
C VAL A 287 0.34 -18.00 -5.93
N SER A 288 1.45 -17.27 -5.89
CA SER A 288 1.77 -16.29 -6.93
C SER A 288 3.27 -16.19 -7.14
N GLY A 289 3.67 -15.63 -8.26
CA GLY A 289 5.07 -15.43 -8.52
C GLY A 289 5.37 -14.89 -9.90
N GLU A 290 6.64 -14.67 -10.12
CA GLU A 290 7.19 -14.17 -11.36
C GLU A 290 8.56 -14.77 -11.63
N MET A 291 8.82 -15.14 -12.88
CA MET A 291 10.13 -15.47 -13.39
C MET A 291 10.47 -14.48 -14.51
N ARG A 292 11.67 -13.93 -14.45
CA ARG A 292 12.18 -12.98 -15.43
C ARG A 292 13.57 -13.38 -15.87
N VAL A 293 13.78 -13.43 -17.18
CA VAL A 293 15.07 -13.64 -17.81
C VAL A 293 15.40 -12.40 -18.61
N SER A 294 16.52 -11.78 -18.34
CA SER A 294 16.98 -10.58 -19.03
C SER A 294 18.37 -10.81 -19.61
N ARG A 295 18.60 -10.31 -20.81
CA ARG A 295 19.92 -10.26 -21.44
C ARG A 295 20.29 -8.84 -21.74
N GLN A 296 21.47 -8.43 -21.28
CA GLN A 296 22.02 -7.11 -21.50
C GLN A 296 23.17 -7.17 -22.50
N PHE A 297 23.26 -6.17 -23.37
CA PHE A 297 24.39 -5.94 -24.24
C PHE A 297 24.60 -4.44 -24.48
N ASP A 298 25.87 -4.04 -24.63
CA ASP A 298 26.26 -2.65 -24.79
C ASP A 298 26.75 -2.40 -26.24
N GLU A 299 26.28 -1.30 -26.83
CA GLU A 299 26.70 -0.81 -28.14
C GLU A 299 27.16 0.66 -28.00
N GLY A 300 28.43 0.88 -27.75
CA GLY A 300 28.98 2.20 -27.50
C GLY A 300 28.32 2.87 -26.28
N LYS A 301 27.56 3.95 -26.53
CA LYS A 301 26.83 4.67 -25.48
C LYS A 301 25.42 4.12 -25.22
N ARG A 302 25.04 3.06 -25.92
CA ARG A 302 23.71 2.44 -25.81
C ARG A 302 23.81 1.14 -25.04
N ARG A 303 22.87 0.95 -24.11
CA ARG A 303 22.70 -0.30 -23.38
C ARG A 303 21.33 -0.85 -23.69
N HIS A 304 21.31 -2.04 -24.23
CA HIS A 304 20.07 -2.74 -24.59
C HIS A 304 19.82 -3.85 -23.58
N THR A 305 18.57 -3.99 -23.14
CA THR A 305 18.13 -5.09 -22.30
C THR A 305 16.88 -5.72 -22.89
N LEU A 306 17.00 -6.98 -23.29
CA LEU A 306 15.87 -7.81 -23.69
C LEU A 306 15.37 -8.60 -22.49
N MET A 307 14.05 -8.73 -22.33
CA MET A 307 13.44 -9.39 -21.19
C MET A 307 12.32 -10.31 -21.63
N LEU A 308 12.26 -11.49 -21.00
CA LEU A 308 11.13 -12.40 -21.04
C LEU A 308 10.58 -12.55 -19.62
N ASN A 309 9.26 -12.61 -19.50
CA ASN A 309 8.55 -12.63 -18.24
C ASN A 309 7.47 -13.71 -18.27
N LEU A 310 7.41 -14.49 -17.20
CA LEU A 310 6.29 -15.35 -16.86
C LEU A 310 5.82 -14.98 -15.46
N ARG A 311 4.54 -14.63 -15.31
CA ARG A 311 3.94 -14.23 -14.05
C ARG A 311 2.60 -14.90 -13.88
N GLY A 312 2.24 -15.26 -12.63
CA GLY A 312 0.93 -15.85 -12.40
C GLY A 312 0.46 -15.82 -10.96
N ARG A 313 -0.82 -16.16 -10.79
CA ARG A 313 -1.44 -16.41 -9.50
C ARG A 313 -2.54 -17.45 -9.60
N ASP A 314 -2.70 -18.20 -8.52
CA ASP A 314 -3.85 -19.06 -8.20
C ASP A 314 -4.36 -18.63 -6.80
N ARG A 315 -5.56 -18.04 -6.74
CA ARG A 315 -6.12 -17.47 -5.54
C ARG A 315 -7.48 -18.03 -5.23
N GLN A 316 -7.65 -18.49 -4.00
CA GLN A 316 -8.90 -19.03 -3.48
C GLN A 316 -9.37 -18.17 -2.31
N ARG A 317 -10.67 -17.89 -2.28
CA ARG A 317 -11.32 -17.13 -1.22
C ARG A 317 -12.55 -17.87 -0.74
N ARG A 318 -12.70 -17.93 0.59
CA ARG A 318 -13.93 -18.34 1.26
C ARG A 318 -14.42 -17.16 2.08
N TYR A 319 -15.67 -16.78 1.92
CA TYR A 319 -16.26 -15.62 2.58
C TYR A 319 -17.79 -15.67 2.54
N GLY A 320 -18.44 -14.72 3.21
CA GLY A 320 -19.90 -14.68 3.31
C GLY A 320 -20.43 -15.65 4.36
N GLY A 321 -21.71 -15.91 4.29
CA GLY A 321 -22.43 -16.65 5.33
C GLY A 321 -22.69 -15.82 6.59
N GLY A 322 -22.38 -14.52 6.56
CA GLY A 322 -22.60 -13.63 7.68
C GLY A 322 -24.09 -13.34 7.92
N VAL A 323 -24.38 -12.87 9.11
CA VAL A 323 -25.72 -12.47 9.53
C VAL A 323 -25.72 -11.04 10.04
N THR A 324 -26.80 -10.32 9.77
CA THR A 324 -27.03 -8.96 10.28
C THR A 324 -28.10 -8.98 11.34
N LEU A 325 -27.79 -8.49 12.54
CA LEU A 325 -28.71 -8.34 13.63
C LEU A 325 -29.04 -6.87 13.86
N ALA A 326 -30.30 -6.54 14.03
CA ALA A 326 -30.79 -5.19 14.31
C ALA A 326 -31.03 -5.01 15.82
N PHE A 327 -30.54 -3.88 16.35
CA PHE A 327 -30.66 -3.53 17.78
C PHE A 327 -31.53 -2.29 18.03
N GLY A 328 -32.34 -1.91 17.02
CA GLY A 328 -33.25 -0.79 17.08
C GLY A 328 -32.57 0.57 16.92
N ARG A 329 -33.35 1.63 17.09
CA ARG A 329 -32.92 3.02 16.96
C ARG A 329 -32.37 3.54 18.29
N VAL A 330 -31.13 3.93 18.30
CA VAL A 330 -30.39 4.33 19.50
C VAL A 330 -29.45 5.50 19.20
N PRO A 331 -28.99 6.24 20.23
CA PRO A 331 -27.91 7.22 20.06
C PRO A 331 -26.64 6.56 19.51
N VAL A 332 -25.96 7.19 18.56
CA VAL A 332 -24.73 6.66 17.90
C VAL A 332 -23.54 6.55 18.85
N ASP A 333 -23.60 7.19 20.02
CA ASP A 333 -22.60 7.11 21.09
C ASP A 333 -23.12 6.28 22.30
N GLN A 334 -24.24 5.55 22.15
CA GLN A 334 -24.78 4.72 23.20
C GLN A 334 -23.77 3.67 23.64
N LYS A 335 -23.45 3.72 24.93
CA LYS A 335 -22.61 2.76 25.62
C LYS A 335 -23.46 1.70 26.32
N GLY A 336 -22.90 0.55 26.53
CA GLY A 336 -23.48 -0.52 27.31
C GLY A 336 -23.18 -1.89 26.70
N PRO A 337 -22.95 -2.91 27.53
CA PRO A 337 -22.74 -4.25 27.03
C PRO A 337 -24.04 -4.80 26.44
N ILE A 338 -23.92 -5.36 25.26
CA ILE A 338 -24.94 -6.24 24.66
C ILE A 338 -24.38 -7.65 24.85
N PRO A 339 -25.19 -8.59 25.39
CA PRO A 339 -24.78 -10.00 25.41
C PRO A 339 -24.43 -10.46 24.00
N GLU A 340 -23.42 -11.31 23.87
CA GLU A 340 -23.06 -11.89 22.59
C GLU A 340 -24.25 -12.68 22.06
N PRO A 341 -24.78 -12.31 20.86
CA PRO A 341 -25.89 -13.05 20.29
C PRO A 341 -25.43 -14.40 19.79
N ASP A 342 -26.35 -15.35 19.70
CA ASP A 342 -26.16 -16.58 18.94
C ASP A 342 -26.33 -16.24 17.45
N PHE A 343 -25.26 -16.40 16.67
CA PHE A 343 -25.23 -16.07 15.25
C PHE A 343 -25.52 -17.30 14.42
N ASP A 344 -26.69 -17.40 13.82
CA ASP A 344 -27.01 -18.42 12.82
C ASP A 344 -26.35 -18.10 11.50
N LEU A 345 -25.09 -18.51 11.35
CA LEU A 345 -24.27 -18.23 10.18
C LEU A 345 -24.69 -19.10 9.00
N GLY A 346 -24.97 -18.45 7.89
CA GLY A 346 -25.29 -19.12 6.64
C GLY A 346 -24.06 -19.80 5.98
N PRO A 347 -24.27 -20.57 4.90
CA PRO A 347 -23.19 -21.23 4.18
C PRO A 347 -22.30 -20.21 3.45
N PRO A 348 -20.98 -20.44 3.43
CA PRO A 348 -20.03 -19.52 2.79
C PRO A 348 -20.07 -19.62 1.26
N SER A 349 -19.59 -18.56 0.64
CA SER A 349 -19.31 -18.47 -0.79
C SER A 349 -17.82 -18.70 -1.07
N HIS A 350 -17.51 -19.15 -2.29
CA HIS A 350 -16.14 -19.40 -2.74
C HIS A 350 -15.85 -18.66 -4.04
N ASP A 351 -14.66 -18.06 -4.15
CA ASP A 351 -14.14 -17.54 -5.40
C ASP A 351 -12.79 -18.19 -5.70
N HIS A 352 -12.58 -18.58 -6.95
CA HIS A 352 -11.33 -19.10 -7.46
C HIS A 352 -10.86 -18.27 -8.65
N ILE A 353 -9.65 -17.74 -8.58
CA ILE A 353 -9.05 -16.90 -9.61
C ILE A 353 -7.75 -17.54 -10.06
N ARG A 354 -7.62 -17.72 -11.37
CA ARG A 354 -6.37 -18.12 -12.03
C ARG A 354 -5.97 -17.07 -13.05
N GLN A 355 -4.72 -16.67 -13.00
CA GLN A 355 -4.17 -15.72 -13.94
C GLN A 355 -2.74 -16.13 -14.29
N ALA A 356 -2.43 -16.08 -15.58
CA ALA A 356 -1.08 -16.26 -16.10
C ALA A 356 -0.81 -15.17 -17.14
N ASN A 357 0.39 -14.58 -17.08
CA ASN A 357 0.86 -13.59 -18.03
C ASN A 357 2.19 -14.06 -18.60
N VAL A 358 2.33 -14.02 -19.94
CA VAL A 358 3.60 -14.19 -20.64
C VAL A 358 3.92 -12.89 -21.35
N GLY A 359 5.13 -12.39 -21.20
CA GLY A 359 5.51 -11.09 -21.75
C GLY A 359 6.92 -11.02 -22.28
N ALA A 360 7.12 -10.06 -23.17
CA ALA A 360 8.42 -9.65 -23.68
C ALA A 360 8.61 -8.14 -23.47
N GLY A 361 9.82 -7.74 -23.11
CA GLY A 361 10.18 -6.35 -22.88
C GLY A 361 11.51 -6.00 -23.52
N TYR A 362 11.64 -4.71 -23.82
CA TYR A 362 12.86 -4.10 -24.31
C TYR A 362 13.11 -2.80 -23.59
N ASP A 363 14.34 -2.61 -23.12
CA ASP A 363 14.80 -1.38 -22.51
C ASP A 363 16.08 -0.90 -23.21
N LEU A 364 16.07 0.33 -23.67
CA LEU A 364 17.22 1.02 -24.26
C LEU A 364 17.60 2.18 -23.35
N LYS A 365 18.79 2.16 -22.78
CA LYS A 365 19.43 3.32 -22.14
C LYS A 365 20.48 3.90 -23.07
N TRP A 366 20.31 5.16 -23.45
CA TRP A 366 21.27 5.89 -24.27
C TRP A 366 21.89 7.01 -23.44
N LEU A 367 23.15 6.82 -23.06
CA LEU A 367 23.87 7.72 -22.15
C LEU A 367 23.91 9.17 -22.69
N GLY A 368 23.39 10.11 -21.90
CA GLY A 368 23.30 11.53 -22.22
C GLY A 368 22.17 11.88 -23.20
N VAL A 369 21.27 10.93 -23.50
CA VAL A 369 20.09 11.16 -24.36
C VAL A 369 18.80 10.79 -23.64
N GLY A 370 18.74 9.60 -22.99
CA GLY A 370 17.53 9.17 -22.31
C GLY A 370 17.34 7.65 -22.27
N GLN A 371 16.10 7.22 -22.08
CA GLN A 371 15.72 5.82 -22.00
C GLN A 371 14.38 5.57 -22.71
N LEU A 372 14.26 4.45 -23.39
CA LEU A 372 13.04 3.91 -23.96
C LEU A 372 12.76 2.54 -23.36
N SER A 373 11.56 2.33 -22.81
CA SER A 373 11.11 1.06 -22.26
C SER A 373 9.82 0.63 -22.94
N LEU A 374 9.80 -0.57 -23.49
CA LEU A 374 8.65 -1.17 -24.17
C LEU A 374 8.33 -2.52 -23.54
N GLY A 375 7.06 -2.83 -23.38
CA GLY A 375 6.63 -4.12 -22.86
C GLY A 375 5.29 -4.55 -23.44
N ILE A 376 5.14 -5.82 -23.70
CA ILE A 376 3.89 -6.45 -24.14
C ILE A 376 3.68 -7.75 -23.38
N GLN A 377 2.44 -7.99 -22.93
CA GLN A 377 2.07 -9.21 -22.23
C GLN A 377 0.76 -9.77 -22.77
N LYS A 378 0.71 -11.09 -22.95
CA LYS A 378 -0.55 -11.83 -23.13
C LYS A 378 -1.00 -12.33 -21.79
N VAL A 379 -2.25 -12.06 -21.42
CA VAL A 379 -2.87 -12.51 -20.17
C VAL A 379 -3.88 -13.60 -20.47
N SER A 380 -3.92 -14.61 -19.60
CA SER A 380 -5.03 -15.54 -19.45
C SER A 380 -5.59 -15.38 -18.05
N TYR A 381 -6.83 -14.94 -17.94
CA TYR A 381 -7.53 -14.72 -16.68
C TYR A 381 -8.83 -15.51 -16.64
N ARG A 382 -9.06 -16.19 -15.51
CA ARG A 382 -10.30 -16.91 -15.22
C ARG A 382 -10.71 -16.65 -13.78
N LYS A 383 -12.00 -16.32 -13.58
CA LYS A 383 -12.64 -16.21 -12.27
C LYS A 383 -13.89 -17.05 -12.23
N GLN A 384 -13.98 -17.90 -11.23
CA GLN A 384 -15.15 -18.71 -10.91
C GLN A 384 -15.65 -18.29 -9.54
N ALA A 385 -16.87 -17.82 -9.46
CA ALA A 385 -17.57 -17.54 -8.22
C ALA A 385 -18.58 -18.68 -7.96
N GLU A 386 -18.66 -19.10 -6.70
CA GLU A 386 -19.61 -20.12 -6.24
C GLU A 386 -20.44 -19.55 -5.11
N ARG A 387 -21.75 -19.71 -5.22
CA ARG A 387 -22.72 -19.32 -4.21
C ARG A 387 -23.53 -20.53 -3.81
N PRO A 388 -23.92 -20.67 -2.54
CA PRO A 388 -24.77 -21.76 -2.10
C PRO A 388 -26.04 -21.85 -2.94
N GLY A 389 -26.28 -23.03 -3.51
CA GLY A 389 -27.48 -23.31 -4.32
C GLY A 389 -27.55 -22.62 -5.69
N VAL A 390 -26.48 -21.91 -6.14
CA VAL A 390 -26.51 -21.21 -7.43
C VAL A 390 -25.29 -21.58 -8.28
N GLN A 391 -25.52 -22.01 -9.51
CA GLN A 391 -24.48 -22.18 -10.51
C GLN A 391 -24.23 -20.86 -11.23
N LEU A 392 -23.00 -20.37 -11.19
CA LEU A 392 -22.59 -19.11 -11.80
C LEU A 392 -21.65 -19.34 -12.98
N PRO A 393 -21.75 -18.54 -14.04
CA PRO A 393 -20.85 -18.65 -15.18
C PRO A 393 -19.42 -18.26 -14.81
N THR A 394 -18.46 -18.96 -15.38
CA THR A 394 -17.04 -18.61 -15.25
C THR A 394 -16.73 -17.40 -16.12
N SER A 395 -16.20 -16.35 -15.49
CA SER A 395 -15.68 -15.18 -16.20
C SER A 395 -14.28 -15.46 -16.77
N ARG A 396 -14.03 -15.05 -18.01
CA ARG A 396 -12.75 -15.21 -18.71
C ARG A 396 -12.35 -13.92 -19.40
N SER A 397 -11.05 -13.61 -19.40
CA SER A 397 -10.49 -12.47 -20.13
C SER A 397 -9.07 -12.80 -20.61
N ASN A 398 -8.78 -12.53 -21.88
CA ASN A 398 -7.49 -12.86 -22.49
C ASN A 398 -6.88 -11.65 -23.24
N PRO A 399 -6.73 -10.46 -22.61
CA PRO A 399 -6.26 -9.27 -23.29
C PRO A 399 -4.76 -9.34 -23.58
N TRP A 400 -4.34 -8.45 -24.49
CA TRP A 400 -2.98 -7.98 -24.55
C TRP A 400 -2.84 -6.74 -23.67
N LEU A 401 -1.79 -6.70 -22.86
CA LEU A 401 -1.39 -5.54 -22.08
C LEU A 401 -0.12 -4.97 -22.67
N VAL A 402 -0.07 -3.66 -22.80
CA VAL A 402 1.08 -2.95 -23.36
C VAL A 402 1.53 -1.85 -22.41
N ASN A 403 2.83 -1.61 -22.37
CA ASN A 403 3.40 -0.44 -21.74
C ASN A 403 4.51 0.12 -22.64
N ALA A 404 4.57 1.44 -22.72
CA ALA A 404 5.61 2.17 -23.40
C ALA A 404 5.97 3.39 -22.55
N ALA A 405 7.26 3.60 -22.31
CA ALA A 405 7.74 4.75 -21.55
C ALA A 405 9.01 5.28 -22.20
N ILE A 406 9.11 6.60 -22.26
CA ILE A 406 10.28 7.31 -22.75
C ILE A 406 10.69 8.36 -21.72
N ASN A 407 11.97 8.54 -21.53
CA ASN A 407 12.50 9.76 -20.96
C ASN A 407 13.61 10.35 -21.83
N VAL A 408 13.75 11.66 -21.80
CA VAL A 408 14.72 12.43 -22.57
C VAL A 408 15.49 13.33 -21.63
N GLU A 409 16.81 13.20 -21.65
CA GLU A 409 17.73 14.05 -20.90
C GLU A 409 17.97 15.36 -21.68
N ALA A 410 17.15 16.41 -21.39
CA ALA A 410 17.30 17.72 -22.00
C ALA A 410 18.58 18.43 -21.51
N SER A 411 19.01 18.13 -20.29
CA SER A 411 20.30 18.53 -19.72
C SER A 411 20.70 17.56 -18.60
N LYS A 412 21.89 17.76 -18.00
CA LYS A 412 22.33 16.98 -16.83
C LYS A 412 21.39 17.10 -15.62
N SER A 413 20.61 18.19 -15.55
CA SER A 413 19.68 18.46 -14.47
C SER A 413 18.21 18.31 -14.82
N LEU A 414 17.85 18.21 -16.11
CA LEU A 414 16.47 18.22 -16.56
C LEU A 414 16.16 17.00 -17.43
N VAL A 415 15.20 16.21 -16.99
CA VAL A 415 14.69 15.02 -17.71
C VAL A 415 13.20 15.20 -17.91
N PHE A 416 12.71 15.07 -19.13
CA PHE A 416 11.30 14.93 -19.45
C PHE A 416 10.93 13.46 -19.59
N TYR A 417 9.70 13.11 -19.27
CA TYR A 417 9.20 11.74 -19.47
C TYR A 417 7.76 11.72 -19.96
N GLY A 418 7.43 10.61 -20.62
CA GLY A 418 6.06 10.26 -21.00
C GLY A 418 5.87 8.76 -20.98
N SER A 419 4.67 8.29 -20.62
CA SER A 419 4.36 6.87 -20.65
C SER A 419 2.89 6.59 -20.94
N TYR A 420 2.65 5.39 -21.47
CA TYR A 420 1.36 4.77 -21.63
C TYR A 420 1.40 3.36 -21.08
N SER A 421 0.41 2.97 -20.29
CA SER A 421 0.30 1.60 -19.78
C SER A 421 -1.14 1.12 -19.73
N THR A 422 -1.31 -0.19 -19.91
CA THR A 422 -2.57 -0.90 -19.70
C THR A 422 -2.39 -1.95 -18.62
N GLY A 423 -3.43 -2.17 -17.82
CA GLY A 423 -3.44 -3.15 -16.75
C GLY A 423 -4.72 -3.95 -16.72
N LEU A 424 -4.67 -5.09 -16.02
CA LEU A 424 -5.82 -5.93 -15.75
C LEU A 424 -6.02 -6.02 -14.24
N GLU A 425 -7.21 -5.65 -13.81
CA GLU A 425 -7.66 -5.74 -12.42
C GLU A 425 -8.74 -6.82 -12.28
N GLU A 426 -8.83 -7.41 -11.09
CA GLU A 426 -9.91 -8.33 -10.76
C GLU A 426 -11.26 -7.61 -10.79
N SER A 427 -12.25 -8.22 -11.46
CA SER A 427 -13.61 -7.71 -11.43
C SER A 427 -14.27 -7.94 -10.06
N PRO A 428 -15.12 -7.01 -9.59
CA PRO A 428 -15.97 -7.24 -8.45
C PRO A 428 -16.97 -8.38 -8.72
N VAL A 429 -17.67 -8.81 -7.67
CA VAL A 429 -18.77 -9.78 -7.78
C VAL A 429 -20.06 -9.07 -7.42
N ALA A 430 -21.12 -9.35 -8.14
CA ALA A 430 -22.44 -8.78 -7.91
C ALA A 430 -22.90 -9.06 -6.45
N PRO A 431 -23.28 -8.02 -5.69
CA PRO A 431 -23.68 -8.16 -4.29
C PRO A 431 -24.96 -8.96 -4.13
N ALA A 432 -25.26 -9.41 -2.92
CA ALA A 432 -26.43 -10.25 -2.62
C ALA A 432 -27.76 -9.59 -3.02
N VAL A 433 -27.84 -8.27 -2.97
CA VAL A 433 -29.04 -7.48 -3.35
C VAL A 433 -29.23 -7.31 -4.86
N ALA A 434 -28.26 -7.74 -5.67
CA ALA A 434 -28.36 -7.65 -7.12
C ALA A 434 -29.29 -8.74 -7.68
N SER A 435 -30.05 -8.42 -8.73
CA SER A 435 -30.88 -9.39 -9.46
C SER A 435 -30.05 -10.52 -10.10
N ASN A 436 -28.76 -10.23 -10.42
CA ASN A 436 -27.75 -11.20 -10.87
C ASN A 436 -26.68 -11.47 -9.79
N SER A 437 -27.11 -11.58 -8.52
CA SER A 437 -26.23 -11.84 -7.38
C SER A 437 -25.19 -12.92 -7.68
N GLY A 438 -23.94 -12.67 -7.30
CA GLY A 438 -22.81 -13.57 -7.51
C GLY A 438 -22.19 -13.50 -8.91
N PHE A 439 -22.81 -12.86 -9.88
CA PHE A 439 -22.21 -12.68 -11.21
C PHE A 439 -20.86 -11.95 -11.13
N ALA A 440 -19.83 -12.49 -11.78
CA ALA A 440 -18.53 -11.87 -11.93
C ALA A 440 -18.35 -11.34 -13.35
N PRO A 441 -18.31 -10.00 -13.56
CA PRO A 441 -18.00 -9.43 -14.87
C PRO A 441 -16.63 -9.87 -15.40
N PRO A 442 -16.32 -9.66 -16.68
CA PRO A 442 -14.95 -9.76 -17.19
C PRO A 442 -13.98 -8.92 -16.36
N ALA A 443 -12.68 -9.28 -16.37
CA ALA A 443 -11.65 -8.50 -15.69
C ALA A 443 -11.65 -7.05 -16.17
N ILE A 444 -11.38 -6.13 -15.25
CA ILE A 444 -11.34 -4.70 -15.53
C ILE A 444 -10.04 -4.37 -16.27
N LEU A 445 -10.17 -3.72 -17.42
CA LEU A 445 -9.05 -3.15 -18.16
C LEU A 445 -8.89 -1.68 -17.78
N THR A 446 -7.72 -1.34 -17.27
CA THR A 446 -7.34 0.01 -16.87
C THR A 446 -6.33 0.57 -17.87
N LYS A 447 -6.45 1.86 -18.22
CA LYS A 447 -5.51 2.59 -19.08
C LYS A 447 -4.95 3.78 -18.33
N GLN A 448 -3.66 4.07 -18.54
CA GLN A 448 -2.99 5.22 -17.94
C GLN A 448 -2.08 5.92 -18.93
N TYR A 449 -2.09 7.24 -18.86
CA TYR A 449 -1.17 8.15 -19.53
C TYR A 449 -0.48 9.00 -18.48
N ASP A 450 0.83 9.18 -18.65
CA ASP A 450 1.67 10.02 -17.79
C ASP A 450 2.58 10.90 -18.65
N ALA A 451 2.82 12.12 -18.18
CA ALA A 451 3.89 12.97 -18.69
C ALA A 451 4.40 13.89 -17.57
N GLY A 452 5.66 14.29 -17.66
CA GLY A 452 6.19 15.21 -16.66
C GLY A 452 7.69 15.44 -16.82
N LEU A 453 8.27 15.97 -15.75
CA LEU A 453 9.69 16.28 -15.68
C LEU A 453 10.28 15.96 -14.31
N ARG A 454 11.58 15.73 -14.29
CA ARG A 454 12.42 15.74 -13.10
C ARG A 454 13.48 16.81 -13.30
N TYR A 455 13.60 17.72 -12.32
CA TYR A 455 14.60 18.77 -12.30
C TYR A 455 15.47 18.67 -11.05
N VAL A 456 16.77 18.53 -11.23
CA VAL A 456 17.79 18.54 -10.18
C VAL A 456 18.15 20.01 -9.94
N ILE A 457 17.58 20.62 -8.90
CA ILE A 457 17.80 22.03 -8.53
C ILE A 457 19.22 22.20 -8.02
N SER A 458 19.68 21.26 -7.19
CA SER A 458 21.05 21.16 -6.70
C SER A 458 21.40 19.66 -6.55
N PRO A 459 22.66 19.28 -6.32
CA PRO A 459 23.04 17.87 -6.16
C PRO A 459 22.18 17.08 -5.16
N ASN A 460 21.65 17.77 -4.15
CA ASN A 460 20.89 17.18 -3.05
C ASN A 460 19.40 17.53 -3.07
N VAL A 461 18.89 18.30 -4.07
CA VAL A 461 17.49 18.74 -4.13
C VAL A 461 16.89 18.44 -5.48
N ARG A 462 15.76 17.73 -5.48
CA ARG A 462 15.04 17.29 -6.68
C ARG A 462 13.61 17.77 -6.67
N LEU A 463 13.15 18.21 -7.81
CA LEU A 463 11.74 18.50 -8.11
C LEU A 463 11.25 17.47 -9.14
N VAL A 464 10.11 16.87 -8.87
CA VAL A 464 9.36 16.06 -9.84
C VAL A 464 8.00 16.71 -10.03
N ALA A 465 7.63 16.96 -11.28
CA ALA A 465 6.31 17.46 -11.65
C ALA A 465 5.74 16.56 -12.74
N GLY A 466 4.48 16.15 -12.59
CA GLY A 466 3.83 15.25 -13.52
C GLY A 466 2.34 15.51 -13.68
N VAL A 467 1.81 15.09 -14.80
CA VAL A 467 0.39 15.00 -15.08
C VAL A 467 0.03 13.58 -15.43
N TYR A 468 -1.16 13.14 -15.04
CA TYR A 468 -1.61 11.79 -15.35
C TYR A 468 -3.11 11.75 -15.67
N GLN A 469 -3.51 10.69 -16.38
CA GLN A 469 -4.89 10.29 -16.58
C GLN A 469 -5.00 8.78 -16.45
N ILE A 470 -5.94 8.31 -15.61
CA ILE A 470 -6.26 6.89 -15.43
C ILE A 470 -7.74 6.70 -15.71
N GLU A 471 -8.08 5.66 -16.48
CA GLU A 471 -9.46 5.33 -16.83
C GLU A 471 -9.73 3.86 -16.56
N LYS A 472 -10.92 3.58 -15.98
CA LYS A 472 -11.42 2.22 -15.83
C LYS A 472 -12.95 2.15 -15.81
N PRO A 473 -13.55 1.01 -16.20
CA PRO A 473 -14.98 0.78 -16.09
C PRO A 473 -15.48 0.94 -14.65
N TYR A 474 -16.69 1.45 -14.49
CA TYR A 474 -17.41 1.56 -13.23
C TYR A 474 -18.56 0.56 -13.19
N TYR A 475 -18.47 -0.42 -12.29
CA TYR A 475 -19.51 -1.41 -12.07
C TYR A 475 -20.38 -1.03 -10.86
N GLY A 476 -21.67 -1.22 -10.98
CA GLY A 476 -22.64 -0.95 -9.92
C GLY A 476 -24.04 -1.48 -10.26
N LEU A 477 -25.00 -1.21 -9.38
CA LEU A 477 -26.40 -1.56 -9.58
C LEU A 477 -27.09 -0.47 -10.42
N ASN A 478 -27.75 -0.87 -11.50
CA ASN A 478 -28.65 0.02 -12.26
C ASN A 478 -30.03 0.15 -11.58
N ALA A 479 -30.96 0.86 -12.21
CA ALA A 479 -32.32 1.05 -11.69
C ALA A 479 -33.11 -0.25 -11.48
N SER A 480 -32.80 -1.30 -12.26
CA SER A 480 -33.41 -2.64 -12.13
C SER A 480 -32.67 -3.56 -11.17
N GLN A 481 -31.79 -3.02 -10.31
CA GLN A 481 -30.93 -3.79 -9.40
C GLN A 481 -30.01 -4.80 -10.11
N LEU A 482 -29.76 -4.64 -11.43
CA LEU A 482 -28.81 -5.47 -12.17
C LEU A 482 -27.40 -4.91 -11.97
N PHE A 483 -26.47 -5.75 -11.54
CA PHE A 483 -25.06 -5.39 -11.42
C PHE A 483 -24.38 -5.42 -12.80
N THR A 484 -23.99 -4.28 -13.31
CA THR A 484 -23.46 -4.10 -14.67
C THR A 484 -22.45 -2.97 -14.76
N ASN A 485 -21.84 -2.78 -15.92
CA ASN A 485 -21.02 -1.61 -16.20
C ASN A 485 -21.93 -0.38 -16.40
N LEU A 486 -21.82 0.59 -15.51
CA LEU A 486 -22.62 1.81 -15.49
C LEU A 486 -21.90 3.00 -16.10
N GLY A 487 -20.65 2.82 -16.56
CA GLY A 487 -19.88 3.90 -17.14
C GLY A 487 -18.39 3.79 -16.92
N THR A 488 -17.70 4.92 -16.86
CA THR A 488 -16.24 5.01 -16.73
C THR A 488 -15.85 5.99 -15.64
N ILE A 489 -14.93 5.56 -14.76
CA ILE A 489 -14.22 6.46 -13.85
C ILE A 489 -12.95 6.93 -14.55
N ARG A 490 -12.74 8.26 -14.53
CA ARG A 490 -11.55 8.93 -15.04
C ARG A 490 -10.95 9.80 -13.95
N ASN A 491 -9.71 9.50 -13.55
CA ASN A 491 -8.93 10.34 -12.63
C ASN A 491 -7.84 11.06 -13.42
N ARG A 492 -7.87 12.39 -13.41
CA ARG A 492 -6.83 13.27 -13.96
C ARG A 492 -6.17 14.02 -12.83
N GLY A 493 -4.87 14.19 -12.88
CA GLY A 493 -4.19 14.91 -11.81
C GLY A 493 -2.87 15.53 -12.20
N ILE A 494 -2.45 16.46 -11.34
CA ILE A 494 -1.13 17.08 -11.33
C ILE A 494 -0.46 16.63 -10.04
N GLU A 495 0.77 16.15 -10.13
CA GLU A 495 1.62 15.73 -9.02
C GLU A 495 2.84 16.63 -8.93
N LEU A 496 3.15 17.11 -7.73
CA LEU A 496 4.37 17.85 -7.44
C LEU A 496 5.07 17.20 -6.25
N SER A 497 6.38 17.04 -6.37
CA SER A 497 7.25 16.49 -5.32
C SER A 497 8.55 17.28 -5.26
N LEU A 498 8.92 17.76 -4.08
CA LEU A 498 10.19 18.41 -3.78
C LEU A 498 10.85 17.66 -2.63
N THR A 499 12.05 17.13 -2.86
CA THR A 499 12.77 16.34 -1.86
C THR A 499 14.24 16.67 -1.83
N GLY A 500 14.84 16.53 -0.66
CA GLY A 500 16.29 16.60 -0.47
C GLY A 500 16.74 17.49 0.66
N THR A 501 18.05 17.71 0.73
CA THR A 501 18.73 18.55 1.73
C THR A 501 18.92 19.95 1.17
N ILE A 502 18.08 20.90 1.62
CA ILE A 502 18.06 22.28 1.12
C ILE A 502 19.10 23.19 1.81
N ALA A 503 19.54 22.79 3.01
CA ALA A 503 20.63 23.43 3.77
C ALA A 503 21.29 22.36 4.65
N PRO A 504 22.49 22.56 5.16
CA PRO A 504 23.15 21.64 6.08
C PRO A 504 22.22 21.25 7.24
N GLY A 505 21.96 19.95 7.38
CA GLY A 505 21.06 19.40 8.40
C GLY A 505 19.55 19.59 8.16
N LEU A 506 19.11 20.22 7.06
CA LEU A 506 17.71 20.49 6.77
C LEU A 506 17.22 19.64 5.60
N ASN A 507 16.55 18.53 5.89
CA ASN A 507 15.92 17.63 4.92
C ASN A 507 14.43 17.93 4.77
N ILE A 508 13.95 17.92 3.54
CA ILE A 508 12.53 18.09 3.22
C ILE A 508 12.01 16.99 2.31
N VAL A 509 10.77 16.59 2.55
CA VAL A 509 9.94 15.75 1.67
C VAL A 509 8.58 16.42 1.59
N VAL A 510 8.30 17.11 0.50
CA VAL A 510 7.07 17.88 0.31
C VAL A 510 6.41 17.49 -0.99
N GLY A 511 5.12 17.23 -0.96
CA GLY A 511 4.36 16.87 -2.15
C GLY A 511 2.92 17.30 -2.11
N THR A 512 2.32 17.46 -3.28
CA THR A 512 0.90 17.71 -3.44
C THR A 512 0.37 17.06 -4.71
N VAL A 513 -0.87 16.60 -4.62
CA VAL A 513 -1.66 16.10 -5.75
C VAL A 513 -2.92 16.92 -5.87
N LEU A 514 -3.15 17.46 -7.05
CA LEU A 514 -4.43 18.04 -7.44
C LEU A 514 -5.10 17.05 -8.40
N MET A 515 -6.26 16.52 -8.01
CA MET A 515 -6.94 15.46 -8.75
C MET A 515 -8.38 15.85 -9.09
N ASP A 516 -8.77 15.66 -10.34
CA ASP A 516 -10.15 15.70 -10.79
C ASP A 516 -10.61 14.28 -11.15
N ALA A 517 -11.40 13.70 -10.25
CA ALA A 517 -12.00 12.39 -10.42
C ALA A 517 -13.42 12.56 -10.95
N THR A 518 -13.72 11.98 -12.11
CA THR A 518 -15.03 12.09 -12.77
C THR A 518 -15.61 10.72 -13.06
N LEU A 519 -16.93 10.63 -12.95
CA LEU A 519 -17.74 9.49 -13.39
C LEU A 519 -18.60 9.94 -14.55
N SER A 520 -18.65 9.17 -15.62
CA SER A 520 -19.46 9.40 -16.81
C SER A 520 -20.13 8.11 -17.27
N GLY A 521 -21.26 8.24 -17.95
CA GLY A 521 -22.03 7.12 -18.50
C GLY A 521 -23.46 7.11 -18.00
N GLU A 522 -24.18 6.05 -18.33
CA GLU A 522 -25.63 5.91 -18.16
C GLU A 522 -26.12 6.22 -16.73
N ALA A 523 -25.41 5.74 -15.71
CA ALA A 523 -25.81 5.96 -14.31
C ALA A 523 -25.80 7.45 -13.93
N VAL A 524 -24.88 8.24 -14.49
CA VAL A 524 -24.82 9.70 -14.27
C VAL A 524 -25.91 10.40 -15.06
N GLU A 525 -26.14 9.99 -16.31
CA GLU A 525 -27.15 10.56 -17.19
C GLU A 525 -28.56 10.35 -16.67
N GLN A 526 -28.81 9.20 -16.06
CA GLN A 526 -30.09 8.86 -15.41
C GLN A 526 -30.23 9.45 -13.99
N GLY A 527 -29.19 10.14 -13.47
CA GLY A 527 -29.23 10.71 -12.12
C GLY A 527 -29.17 9.68 -10.99
N LEU A 528 -28.75 8.45 -11.26
CA LEU A 528 -28.60 7.39 -10.24
C LEU A 528 -27.37 7.60 -9.36
N VAL A 529 -26.36 8.30 -9.88
CA VAL A 529 -25.13 8.68 -9.19
C VAL A 529 -24.68 10.06 -9.64
N GLY A 530 -23.96 10.77 -8.77
CA GLY A 530 -23.34 12.04 -9.10
C GLY A 530 -22.11 11.87 -10.01
N LYS A 531 -21.60 12.99 -10.53
CA LYS A 531 -20.48 13.04 -11.48
C LYS A 531 -19.11 12.72 -10.84
N ARG A 532 -19.03 12.53 -9.52
CA ARG A 532 -17.79 12.32 -8.79
C ARG A 532 -17.85 11.04 -7.97
N PRO A 533 -16.80 10.21 -8.00
CA PRO A 533 -16.73 9.02 -7.14
C PRO A 533 -16.76 9.40 -5.65
N VAL A 534 -17.47 8.60 -4.87
CA VAL A 534 -17.47 8.71 -3.41
C VAL A 534 -16.05 8.54 -2.87
N GLY A 535 -15.69 9.30 -1.84
CA GLY A 535 -14.35 9.31 -1.25
C GLY A 535 -13.30 10.11 -2.04
N SER A 536 -13.64 10.63 -3.23
CA SER A 536 -12.72 11.44 -4.02
C SER A 536 -12.50 12.82 -3.41
N SER A 537 -11.23 13.27 -3.35
CA SER A 537 -10.82 14.59 -2.92
C SER A 537 -10.02 15.29 -4.02
N ARG A 538 -10.20 16.60 -4.16
CA ARG A 538 -9.48 17.39 -5.17
C ARG A 538 -8.03 17.67 -4.83
N ARG A 539 -7.64 17.59 -3.55
CA ARG A 539 -6.28 17.88 -3.10
C ARG A 539 -5.85 16.89 -2.02
N THR A 540 -4.64 16.39 -2.16
CA THR A 540 -3.90 15.71 -1.10
C THR A 540 -2.52 16.34 -1.02
N SER A 541 -2.07 16.74 0.17
CA SER A 541 -0.78 17.37 0.38
C SER A 541 -0.07 16.73 1.55
N PHE A 542 1.24 16.68 1.49
CA PHE A 542 2.10 16.09 2.50
C PHE A 542 3.37 16.92 2.63
N ALA A 543 3.87 17.12 3.85
CA ALA A 543 5.20 17.61 4.11
C ALA A 543 5.81 16.93 5.34
N ASN A 544 7.08 16.61 5.23
CA ASN A 544 7.94 16.21 6.35
C ASN A 544 9.22 17.03 6.26
N ILE A 545 9.58 17.67 7.36
CA ILE A 545 10.76 18.51 7.48
C ILE A 545 11.55 18.01 8.68
N GLU A 546 12.80 17.63 8.46
CA GLU A 546 13.74 17.22 9.50
C GLU A 546 14.89 18.24 9.57
N TYR A 547 15.09 18.83 10.73
CA TYR A 547 16.16 19.81 10.95
C TYR A 547 17.06 19.41 12.10
N GLN A 548 18.32 19.10 11.78
CA GLN A 548 19.35 18.84 12.79
C GLN A 548 19.72 20.17 13.46
N LEU A 549 19.49 20.27 14.76
CA LEU A 549 19.65 21.54 15.50
C LEU A 549 21.13 21.87 15.65
N PRO A 550 21.58 23.03 15.18
CA PRO A 550 22.95 23.50 15.43
C PRO A 550 23.21 23.63 16.94
N GLY A 551 24.36 23.14 17.40
CA GLY A 551 24.75 23.21 18.82
C GLY A 551 24.11 22.18 19.74
N ALA A 552 23.13 21.37 19.26
CA ALA A 552 22.53 20.26 19.98
C ALA A 552 22.91 18.94 19.28
N ALA A 553 24.09 18.40 19.62
CA ALA A 553 24.61 17.20 18.97
C ALA A 553 23.61 16.04 19.02
N GLY A 554 23.33 15.42 17.87
CA GLY A 554 22.42 14.29 17.74
C GLY A 554 20.92 14.62 17.77
N VAL A 555 20.50 15.87 18.00
CA VAL A 555 19.09 16.27 18.06
C VAL A 555 18.59 16.74 16.70
N THR A 556 17.50 16.14 16.24
CA THR A 556 16.77 16.51 15.00
C THR A 556 15.34 16.86 15.34
N ALA A 557 14.89 18.06 15.04
CA ALA A 557 13.49 18.44 15.09
C ALA A 557 12.76 17.93 13.85
N VAL A 558 11.52 17.45 14.02
CA VAL A 558 10.71 16.86 12.94
C VAL A 558 9.34 17.53 12.91
N VAL A 559 8.97 18.11 11.78
CA VAL A 559 7.65 18.70 11.56
C VAL A 559 6.97 17.96 10.42
N GLY A 560 5.74 17.50 10.66
CA GLY A 560 4.93 16.82 9.65
C GLY A 560 3.62 17.56 9.39
N TYR A 561 3.17 17.53 8.15
CA TYR A 561 1.89 18.04 7.71
C TYR A 561 1.21 17.04 6.77
N GLY A 562 -0.09 16.80 6.97
CA GLY A 562 -0.95 16.06 6.07
C GLY A 562 -2.23 16.84 5.82
N GLY A 563 -2.54 17.12 4.56
CA GLY A 563 -3.72 17.89 4.18
C GLY A 563 -4.58 17.16 3.15
N ARG A 564 -5.91 17.20 3.37
CA ARG A 564 -6.90 16.68 2.42
C ARG A 564 -7.92 17.78 2.11
N GLY A 565 -8.24 17.96 0.83
CA GLY A 565 -9.31 18.85 0.39
C GLY A 565 -10.69 18.29 0.69
N ARG A 566 -11.74 19.05 0.32
CA ARG A 566 -13.13 18.60 0.41
C ARG A 566 -13.30 17.26 -0.27
N THR A 567 -14.00 16.31 0.39
CA THR A 567 -14.18 14.93 -0.06
C THR A 567 -15.67 14.65 -0.30
N ILE A 568 -16.01 13.97 -1.36
CA ILE A 568 -17.39 13.57 -1.68
C ILE A 568 -17.84 12.50 -0.69
N ALA A 569 -18.94 12.76 0.02
CA ALA A 569 -19.40 11.90 1.12
C ALA A 569 -20.51 10.91 0.73
N ASN A 570 -21.26 11.17 -0.35
CA ASN A 570 -22.33 10.27 -0.77
C ASN A 570 -22.37 10.10 -2.30
N ARG A 571 -23.11 9.08 -2.73
CA ARG A 571 -23.21 8.68 -4.14
C ARG A 571 -23.85 9.75 -5.03
N MET A 572 -24.74 10.55 -4.49
CA MET A 572 -25.43 11.63 -5.23
C MET A 572 -24.60 12.91 -5.32
N ASN A 573 -23.48 12.98 -4.61
CA ASN A 573 -22.61 14.16 -4.49
C ASN A 573 -23.29 15.38 -3.81
N SER A 574 -24.36 15.17 -3.06
CA SER A 574 -25.08 16.20 -2.33
C SER A 574 -24.45 16.52 -0.98
N SER A 575 -23.63 15.60 -0.44
CA SER A 575 -22.92 15.78 0.83
C SER A 575 -21.40 15.70 0.65
N THR A 576 -20.66 16.45 1.46
CA THR A 576 -19.18 16.50 1.44
C THR A 576 -18.62 16.56 2.84
N ILE A 577 -17.41 15.97 3.02
CA ILE A 577 -16.58 16.14 4.21
C ILE A 577 -15.68 17.35 3.98
N ASP A 578 -15.61 18.23 4.97
CA ASP A 578 -14.77 19.42 4.91
C ASP A 578 -13.27 19.10 4.82
N PRO A 579 -12.46 20.02 4.30
CA PRO A 579 -11.02 19.88 4.28
C PRO A 579 -10.47 19.62 5.68
N ALA A 580 -9.47 18.74 5.78
CA ALA A 580 -8.80 18.43 7.03
C ALA A 580 -7.29 18.63 6.91
N ASN A 581 -6.68 19.23 7.93
CA ASN A 581 -5.25 19.48 8.01
C ASN A 581 -4.71 18.97 9.34
N SER A 582 -3.76 18.06 9.30
CA SER A 582 -3.14 17.48 10.48
C SER A 582 -1.66 17.87 10.54
N PHE A 583 -1.25 18.39 11.67
CA PHE A 583 0.14 18.72 11.95
C PHE A 583 0.73 17.73 12.97
N SER A 584 2.00 17.46 12.85
CA SER A 584 2.75 16.71 13.85
C SER A 584 4.06 17.41 14.17
N LEU A 585 4.48 17.29 15.44
CA LEU A 585 5.76 17.80 15.91
C LEU A 585 6.49 16.67 16.64
N GLY A 586 7.78 16.51 16.38
CA GLY A 586 8.60 15.51 17.02
C GLY A 586 10.04 15.94 17.15
N ALA A 587 10.77 15.16 17.94
CA ALA A 587 12.22 15.28 18.07
C ALA A 587 12.85 13.89 18.10
N ARG A 588 13.94 13.75 17.39
CA ARG A 588 14.79 12.56 17.39
C ARG A 588 16.12 12.90 18.04
N TYR A 589 16.51 12.11 19.02
CA TYR A 589 17.84 12.20 19.65
C TYR A 589 18.62 10.93 19.32
N ARG A 590 19.77 11.11 18.68
CA ARG A 590 20.71 10.04 18.36
C ARG A 590 21.93 10.16 19.28
N PHE A 591 22.30 9.06 19.89
CA PHE A 591 23.42 8.97 20.83
C PHE A 591 24.03 7.58 20.78
N ASP A 592 25.19 7.45 21.41
CA ASP A 592 25.85 6.17 21.61
C ASP A 592 25.53 5.65 23.02
N LEU A 593 25.07 4.40 23.11
CA LEU A 593 24.83 3.72 24.38
C LEU A 593 25.79 2.54 24.50
N GLY A 594 26.92 2.76 25.16
CA GLY A 594 27.94 1.73 25.36
C GLY A 594 28.59 1.25 24.05
N GLY A 595 28.87 2.14 23.12
CA GLY A 595 29.42 1.83 21.80
C GLY A 595 28.39 1.40 20.76
N LYS A 596 27.09 1.53 21.07
CA LYS A 596 25.98 1.09 20.21
C LYS A 596 25.13 2.29 19.75
N PRO A 597 24.95 2.50 18.44
CA PRO A 597 24.06 3.54 17.94
C PRO A 597 22.65 3.36 18.48
N THR A 598 22.14 4.40 19.10
CA THR A 598 20.81 4.39 19.73
C THR A 598 20.05 5.66 19.36
N SER A 599 18.75 5.57 19.18
CA SER A 599 17.90 6.72 18.92
C SER A 599 16.61 6.67 19.72
N ILE A 600 16.19 7.83 20.22
CA ILE A 600 14.85 8.06 20.77
C ILE A 600 14.14 9.00 19.82
N PHE A 601 12.95 8.62 19.36
CA PHE A 601 12.06 9.46 18.55
C PHE A 601 10.74 9.67 19.28
N ALA A 602 10.48 10.90 19.70
CA ALA A 602 9.22 11.30 20.33
C ALA A 602 8.42 12.19 19.37
N ARG A 603 7.12 11.92 19.21
CA ARG A 603 6.25 12.66 18.30
C ARG A 603 4.85 12.85 18.88
N VAL A 604 4.29 14.04 18.68
CA VAL A 604 2.86 14.33 18.85
C VAL A 604 2.23 14.39 17.46
N ALA A 605 1.36 13.44 17.15
CA ALA A 605 0.58 13.43 15.91
C ALA A 605 -0.77 14.10 16.14
N ASN A 606 -1.29 14.75 15.10
CA ASN A 606 -2.50 15.57 15.14
C ASN A 606 -2.42 16.61 16.28
N LEU A 607 -1.40 17.47 16.24
CA LEU A 607 -1.05 18.45 17.28
C LEU A 607 -2.21 19.39 17.64
N THR A 608 -3.00 19.78 16.65
CA THR A 608 -4.15 20.69 16.78
C THR A 608 -5.44 19.99 17.23
N ASP A 609 -5.39 18.66 17.40
CA ASP A 609 -6.57 17.81 17.68
C ASP A 609 -7.70 17.97 16.67
N GLU A 610 -7.31 18.16 15.39
CA GLU A 610 -8.25 18.28 14.28
C GLU A 610 -9.24 17.12 14.25
N TYR A 611 -10.52 17.43 14.15
CA TYR A 611 -11.59 16.45 14.00
C TYR A 611 -12.10 16.43 12.55
N SER A 612 -12.13 15.27 11.95
CA SER A 612 -12.66 15.08 10.61
C SER A 612 -13.30 13.70 10.48
N TYR A 613 -14.26 13.57 9.58
CA TYR A 613 -14.73 12.27 9.13
C TYR A 613 -13.83 11.71 8.05
N GLN A 614 -13.74 10.39 8.03
CA GLN A 614 -13.12 9.56 6.99
C GLN A 614 -14.17 8.61 6.42
N MET A 615 -13.85 7.90 5.35
CA MET A 615 -14.80 7.01 4.68
C MET A 615 -14.23 5.60 4.50
N SER A 616 -15.12 4.62 4.66
CA SER A 616 -14.95 3.24 4.22
C SER A 616 -16.17 2.88 3.38
N GLY A 617 -15.99 2.80 2.05
CA GLY A 617 -17.13 2.80 1.13
C GLY A 617 -17.96 4.08 1.28
N GLU A 618 -19.23 3.97 1.58
CA GLU A 618 -20.16 5.09 1.87
C GLU A 618 -20.34 5.32 3.38
N GLY A 619 -19.77 4.45 4.23
CA GLY A 619 -19.82 4.61 5.69
C GLY A 619 -18.77 5.61 6.18
N LEU A 620 -19.21 6.50 7.07
CA LEU A 620 -18.38 7.51 7.71
C LEU A 620 -17.80 6.96 9.01
N TYR A 621 -16.57 7.35 9.35
CA TYR A 621 -15.95 7.13 10.66
C TYR A 621 -15.06 8.32 11.02
N TYR A 622 -14.73 8.51 12.29
CA TYR A 622 -13.99 9.70 12.71
C TYR A 622 -12.46 9.50 12.69
N SER A 623 -11.74 10.60 12.47
CA SER A 623 -10.27 10.63 12.50
C SER A 623 -9.74 10.48 13.93
N PRO A 624 -8.56 9.86 14.14
CA PRO A 624 -7.92 9.80 15.45
C PRO A 624 -7.63 11.18 16.03
N GLY A 625 -7.71 11.33 17.35
CA GLY A 625 -7.34 12.53 18.08
C GLY A 625 -5.83 12.77 18.14
N ARG A 626 -5.43 13.74 18.96
CA ARG A 626 -4.03 13.99 19.30
C ARG A 626 -3.42 12.76 19.97
N ARG A 627 -2.20 12.38 19.54
CA ARG A 627 -1.53 11.15 19.99
C ARG A 627 -0.05 11.41 20.22
N PHE A 628 0.44 10.97 21.38
CA PHE A 628 1.86 10.90 21.68
C PHE A 628 2.39 9.51 21.34
N ILE A 629 3.57 9.46 20.71
CA ILE A 629 4.27 8.21 20.36
C ILE A 629 5.74 8.43 20.67
N MET A 630 6.37 7.47 21.33
CA MET A 630 7.80 7.48 21.60
C MET A 630 8.40 6.12 21.24
N THR A 631 9.44 6.13 20.44
CA THR A 631 10.15 4.94 19.98
C THR A 631 11.62 5.02 20.39
N LEU A 632 12.14 4.00 21.04
CA LEU A 632 13.56 3.78 21.30
C LEU A 632 14.03 2.67 20.36
N THR A 633 15.08 2.91 19.59
CA THR A 633 15.74 1.93 18.72
C THR A 633 17.22 1.87 19.03
N SER A 634 17.77 0.68 19.22
CA SER A 634 19.19 0.47 19.48
C SER A 634 19.74 -0.64 18.60
N ASP A 635 20.89 -0.39 18.00
CA ASP A 635 21.70 -1.37 17.30
C ASP A 635 22.62 -2.03 18.36
N LEU A 636 22.41 -3.33 18.68
CA LEU A 636 23.02 -4.05 19.81
C LEU A 636 24.25 -4.87 19.40
#